data_52ddc49f3c2174a4f14446b487a667b4
#
_entry.id   52ddc49f3c2174a4f14446b487a667b4
#
_cell.length_a   1.000
_cell.length_b   1.000
_cell.length_c   1.000
_cell.angle_alpha   90.00
_cell.angle_beta   90.00
_cell.angle_gamma   90.00
#
_symmetry.space_group_name_H-M   'P 1'
#
loop_
_entity.id
_entity.type
_entity.pdbx_description
1 polymer ?
#
loop_
_entity_poly.entity_id
_entity_poly.type
_entity_poly.pdbx_seq_one_letter_code
_entity_poly.pdbx_strand_id
1 'polypeptide(L)'
;MQTKTLIIGNGEIGKSLFEVLDSVYECFIRGKDNTKEHFDIIHICFPYGDDFVEEVKRYQKLYTPTNTVIHSTVPVGISRKCGATHSPVRGLHPNLARSLCNFIKFVGGSDEVADYFRHAGMRVYLCRKPETTELLKLNSTETYRREIKAVQQLEKVCQKYGVPFAEVYTIATQTYNEGYSKMGYSEYHRPLLQPLQKTIDGHCVEPNHEIIEKNKIMEL
;
A
#
# COMPACT_ATOMS: atom_id res chain seq x y z
N MET A 1 -2.21 -7.79 30.42
CA MET A 1 -2.46 -6.38 30.03
C MET A 1 -2.80 -6.36 28.55
N GLN A 2 -3.72 -5.50 28.13
CA GLN A 2 -4.05 -5.32 26.71
C GLN A 2 -2.93 -4.56 26.01
N THR A 3 -2.55 -4.95 24.80
CA THR A 3 -1.50 -4.27 24.03
C THR A 3 -1.90 -2.84 23.75
N LYS A 4 -1.05 -1.90 24.14
CA LYS A 4 -1.27 -0.46 23.96
C LYS A 4 -0.67 0.00 22.63
N THR A 5 -1.53 0.46 21.75
CA THR A 5 -1.22 0.74 20.35
C THR A 5 -1.43 2.22 20.02
N LEU A 6 -0.44 2.87 19.40
CA LEU A 6 -0.55 4.24 18.91
C LEU A 6 -0.46 4.30 17.38
N ILE A 7 -1.40 5.00 16.77
CA ILE A 7 -1.40 5.29 15.34
C ILE A 7 -1.02 6.77 15.15
N ILE A 8 0.09 7.01 14.45
CA ILE A 8 0.63 8.35 14.18
C ILE A 8 0.30 8.73 12.75
N GLY A 9 -0.62 9.66 12.61
CA GLY A 9 -1.18 10.11 11.35
C GLY A 9 -2.69 9.88 11.28
N ASN A 10 -3.46 10.97 11.26
CA ASN A 10 -4.93 10.97 11.30
C ASN A 10 -5.55 11.07 9.89
N GLY A 11 -4.84 10.55 8.88
CA GLY A 11 -5.34 10.39 7.51
C GLY A 11 -6.20 9.14 7.34
N GLU A 12 -6.57 8.84 6.10
CA GLU A 12 -7.43 7.69 5.77
C GLU A 12 -6.83 6.35 6.22
N ILE A 13 -5.51 6.14 6.02
CA ILE A 13 -4.84 4.91 6.46
C ILE A 13 -4.89 4.77 7.98
N GLY A 14 -4.56 5.84 8.72
CA GLY A 14 -4.57 5.80 10.18
C GLY A 14 -5.95 5.55 10.75
N LYS A 15 -6.97 6.22 10.23
CA LYS A 15 -8.38 6.02 10.64
C LYS A 15 -8.86 4.59 10.37
N SER A 16 -8.53 4.04 9.21
CA SER A 16 -8.92 2.67 8.85
C SER A 16 -8.20 1.61 9.69
N LEU A 17 -6.94 1.84 10.04
CA LEU A 17 -6.23 0.98 10.98
C LEU A 17 -6.83 1.07 12.39
N PHE A 18 -7.15 2.27 12.86
CA PHE A 18 -7.80 2.48 14.15
C PHE A 18 -9.12 1.72 14.22
N GLU A 19 -9.99 1.87 13.22
CA GLU A 19 -11.29 1.19 13.15
C GLU A 19 -11.16 -0.33 13.31
N VAL A 20 -10.14 -0.94 12.70
CA VAL A 20 -9.95 -2.40 12.75
C VAL A 20 -9.25 -2.84 14.05
N LEU A 21 -8.29 -2.08 14.55
CA LEU A 21 -7.45 -2.50 15.68
C LEU A 21 -8.09 -2.19 17.04
N ASP A 22 -8.91 -1.13 17.14
CA ASP A 22 -9.54 -0.68 18.40
C ASP A 22 -10.52 -1.71 18.99
N SER A 23 -11.03 -2.63 18.15
CA SER A 23 -11.86 -3.75 18.63
C SER A 23 -11.08 -4.81 19.41
N VAL A 24 -9.75 -4.84 19.33
CA VAL A 24 -8.89 -5.88 19.90
C VAL A 24 -7.85 -5.32 20.87
N TYR A 25 -7.35 -4.12 20.62
CA TYR A 25 -6.27 -3.49 21.36
C TYR A 25 -6.70 -2.15 21.98
N GLU A 26 -5.96 -1.66 22.97
CA GLU A 26 -6.11 -0.31 23.49
C GLU A 26 -5.49 0.68 22.51
N CYS A 27 -6.30 1.22 21.58
CA CYS A 27 -5.82 2.03 20.47
C CYS A 27 -5.96 3.54 20.71
N PHE A 28 -4.95 4.26 20.28
CA PHE A 28 -4.91 5.71 20.24
C PHE A 28 -4.54 6.17 18.84
N ILE A 29 -5.14 7.27 18.37
CA ILE A 29 -4.76 7.92 17.13
C ILE A 29 -4.35 9.37 17.43
N ARG A 30 -3.17 9.75 16.96
CA ARG A 30 -2.63 11.09 17.20
C ARG A 30 -2.05 11.70 15.92
N GLY A 31 -2.12 13.02 15.84
CA GLY A 31 -1.32 13.81 14.92
C GLY A 31 0.07 14.09 15.49
N LYS A 32 0.62 15.30 15.24
CA LYS A 32 1.85 15.75 15.87
C LYS A 32 1.58 16.03 17.36
N ASP A 33 2.19 15.21 18.22
CA ASP A 33 2.09 15.31 19.68
C ASP A 33 3.47 15.07 20.29
N ASN A 34 3.77 15.70 21.43
CA ASN A 34 5.03 15.59 22.16
C ASN A 34 4.85 15.04 23.60
N THR A 35 3.68 14.55 23.95
CA THR A 35 3.41 13.98 25.27
C THR A 35 4.17 12.66 25.40
N LYS A 36 5.07 12.55 26.40
CA LYS A 36 5.79 11.31 26.71
C LYS A 36 4.83 10.29 27.28
N GLU A 37 4.77 9.15 26.63
CA GLU A 37 3.96 8.01 27.04
C GLU A 37 4.56 6.74 26.44
N HIS A 38 4.36 5.59 27.08
CA HIS A 38 4.82 4.31 26.53
C HIS A 38 3.70 3.62 25.73
N PHE A 39 4.04 3.09 24.58
CA PHE A 39 3.17 2.23 23.76
C PHE A 39 3.93 0.97 23.36
N ASP A 40 3.25 -0.17 23.35
CA ASP A 40 3.87 -1.43 22.92
C ASP A 40 4.16 -1.41 21.43
N ILE A 41 3.23 -0.88 20.64
CA ILE A 41 3.36 -0.76 19.17
C ILE A 41 2.99 0.65 18.72
N ILE A 42 3.79 1.23 17.82
CA ILE A 42 3.45 2.45 17.10
C ILE A 42 3.32 2.18 15.60
N HIS A 43 2.29 2.74 14.98
CA HIS A 43 2.00 2.68 13.55
C HIS A 43 2.29 4.04 12.91
N ILE A 44 3.15 4.08 11.91
CA ILE A 44 3.52 5.28 11.16
C ILE A 44 2.67 5.34 9.89
N CYS A 45 1.80 6.36 9.82
CA CYS A 45 0.81 6.54 8.74
C CYS A 45 0.87 7.93 8.07
N PHE A 46 1.94 8.70 8.26
CA PHE A 46 2.15 9.97 7.59
C PHE A 46 2.99 9.81 6.31
N PRO A 47 2.86 10.72 5.32
CA PRO A 47 3.58 10.63 4.05
C PRO A 47 5.11 10.61 4.20
N TYR A 48 5.79 9.92 3.27
CA TYR A 48 7.25 9.98 3.16
C TYR A 48 7.70 11.38 2.71
N GLY A 49 8.75 11.88 3.34
CA GLY A 49 9.41 13.14 3.05
C GLY A 49 10.87 13.12 3.47
N ASP A 50 11.60 14.21 3.25
CA ASP A 50 13.04 14.26 3.47
C ASP A 50 13.43 14.06 4.95
N ASP A 51 12.58 14.45 5.89
CA ASP A 51 12.73 14.30 7.35
C ASP A 51 12.08 13.02 7.92
N PHE A 52 11.60 12.12 7.07
CA PHE A 52 10.82 10.95 7.50
C PHE A 52 11.54 10.07 8.53
N VAL A 53 12.83 9.78 8.29
CA VAL A 53 13.62 8.91 9.17
C VAL A 53 13.83 9.56 10.54
N GLU A 54 14.14 10.85 10.57
CA GLU A 54 14.31 11.65 11.77
C GLU A 54 13.01 11.71 12.58
N GLU A 55 11.88 11.93 11.92
CA GLU A 55 10.57 11.96 12.57
C GLU A 55 10.19 10.60 13.15
N VAL A 56 10.40 9.49 12.43
CA VAL A 56 10.16 8.14 12.96
C VAL A 56 11.01 7.90 14.21
N LYS A 57 12.32 8.20 14.16
CA LYS A 57 13.23 8.05 15.30
C LYS A 57 12.84 8.95 16.48
N ARG A 58 12.33 10.15 16.21
CA ARG A 58 11.80 11.05 17.23
C ARG A 58 10.62 10.40 17.98
N TYR A 59 9.67 9.81 17.24
CA TYR A 59 8.53 9.10 17.85
C TYR A 59 8.96 7.84 18.60
N GLN A 60 9.93 7.07 18.09
CA GLN A 60 10.50 5.92 18.80
C GLN A 60 11.13 6.34 20.15
N LYS A 61 11.88 7.46 20.17
CA LYS A 61 12.44 8.00 21.41
C LYS A 61 11.38 8.53 22.38
N LEU A 62 10.31 9.12 21.84
CA LEU A 62 9.23 9.72 22.64
C LEU A 62 8.36 8.66 23.31
N TYR A 63 8.00 7.61 22.57
CA TYR A 63 7.03 6.59 22.97
C TYR A 63 7.64 5.27 23.40
N THR A 64 8.94 5.07 23.20
CA THR A 64 9.71 3.88 23.54
C THR A 64 9.02 2.54 23.21
N PRO A 65 8.51 2.37 21.95
CA PRO A 65 7.75 1.18 21.60
C PRO A 65 8.63 -0.07 21.52
N THR A 66 8.04 -1.23 21.77
CA THR A 66 8.65 -2.52 21.48
C THR A 66 8.74 -2.74 19.96
N ASN A 67 7.68 -2.36 19.23
CA ASN A 67 7.62 -2.49 17.78
C ASN A 67 7.18 -1.18 17.11
N THR A 68 7.82 -0.84 15.99
CA THR A 68 7.42 0.25 15.09
C THR A 68 7.02 -0.33 13.74
N VAL A 69 5.85 0.04 13.23
CA VAL A 69 5.31 -0.43 11.96
C VAL A 69 5.08 0.73 11.01
N ILE A 70 5.75 0.74 9.86
CA ILE A 70 5.59 1.75 8.82
C ILE A 70 4.56 1.26 7.80
N HIS A 71 3.51 2.05 7.57
CA HIS A 71 2.46 1.78 6.56
C HIS A 71 2.60 2.66 5.33
N SER A 72 3.35 3.73 5.45
CA SER A 72 3.62 4.69 4.37
C SER A 72 4.39 4.04 3.23
N THR A 73 4.11 4.44 1.99
CA THR A 73 4.97 4.08 0.86
C THR A 73 6.29 4.83 1.00
N VAL A 74 7.38 4.08 1.01
CA VAL A 74 8.74 4.61 1.24
C VAL A 74 9.72 3.99 0.23
N PRO A 75 10.86 4.64 -0.05
CA PRO A 75 11.97 4.02 -0.80
C PRO A 75 12.47 2.74 -0.14
N VAL A 76 13.03 1.85 -0.95
CA VAL A 76 13.58 0.57 -0.47
C VAL A 76 14.70 0.80 0.55
N GLY A 77 14.59 0.15 1.72
CA GLY A 77 15.55 0.22 2.82
C GLY A 77 15.27 1.28 3.89
N ILE A 78 14.24 2.11 3.72
CA ILE A 78 13.88 3.14 4.72
C ILE A 78 13.43 2.52 6.03
N SER A 79 12.58 1.49 5.99
CA SER A 79 12.11 0.85 7.22
C SER A 79 13.26 0.23 8.00
N ARG A 80 14.25 -0.36 7.33
CA ARG A 80 15.47 -0.85 7.97
C ARG A 80 16.28 0.29 8.62
N LYS A 81 16.41 1.44 7.95
CA LYS A 81 17.09 2.62 8.54
C LYS A 81 16.39 3.14 9.80
N CYS A 82 15.08 2.95 9.89
CA CYS A 82 14.28 3.27 11.07
C CYS A 82 14.31 2.15 12.14
N GLY A 83 14.87 0.97 11.86
CA GLY A 83 14.73 -0.20 12.75
C GLY A 83 13.26 -0.62 12.91
N ALA A 84 12.48 -0.54 11.82
CA ALA A 84 11.04 -0.75 11.81
C ALA A 84 10.61 -1.88 10.87
N THR A 85 9.47 -2.48 11.17
CA THR A 85 8.73 -3.37 10.28
C THR A 85 7.99 -2.54 9.23
N HIS A 86 7.93 -3.03 7.99
CA HIS A 86 7.11 -2.41 6.94
C HIS A 86 5.87 -3.25 6.66
N SER A 87 4.70 -2.60 6.64
CA SER A 87 3.43 -3.29 6.37
C SER A 87 2.49 -2.39 5.58
N PRO A 88 2.63 -2.32 4.24
CA PRO A 88 1.85 -1.40 3.41
C PRO A 88 0.36 -1.71 3.45
N VAL A 89 -0.45 -0.67 3.28
CA VAL A 89 -1.89 -0.82 3.11
C VAL A 89 -2.21 -1.01 1.63
N ARG A 90 -3.11 -1.97 1.36
CA ARG A 90 -3.66 -2.29 0.04
C ARG A 90 -5.18 -2.25 0.13
N GLY A 91 -5.83 -1.73 -0.87
CA GLY A 91 -7.28 -1.71 -0.88
C GLY A 91 -7.88 -0.57 -1.69
N LEU A 92 -9.19 -0.45 -1.61
CA LEU A 92 -10.00 0.53 -2.33
C LEU A 92 -10.31 1.72 -1.42
N HIS A 93 -10.00 2.92 -1.87
CA HIS A 93 -10.45 4.16 -1.26
C HIS A 93 -11.92 4.46 -1.60
N PRO A 94 -12.76 4.92 -0.67
CA PRO A 94 -12.47 5.22 0.74
C PRO A 94 -12.67 4.02 1.69
N ASN A 95 -12.80 2.79 1.22
CA ASN A 95 -13.17 1.60 2.01
C ASN A 95 -11.94 0.81 2.50
N LEU A 96 -10.91 1.47 3.02
CA LEU A 96 -9.68 0.82 3.44
C LEU A 96 -9.84 -0.10 4.65
N ALA A 97 -10.69 0.21 5.63
CA ALA A 97 -10.94 -0.67 6.78
C ALA A 97 -11.48 -2.04 6.33
N ARG A 98 -12.49 -2.05 5.45
CA ARG A 98 -12.98 -3.29 4.84
C ARG A 98 -11.91 -4.01 4.02
N SER A 99 -11.05 -3.25 3.35
CA SER A 99 -9.95 -3.83 2.57
C SER A 99 -8.90 -4.48 3.46
N LEU A 100 -8.55 -3.90 4.62
CA LEU A 100 -7.64 -4.49 5.60
C LEU A 100 -8.11 -5.87 6.09
N CYS A 101 -9.42 -6.07 6.23
CA CYS A 101 -10.00 -7.36 6.63
C CYS A 101 -10.03 -8.39 5.50
N ASN A 102 -10.12 -7.96 4.23
CA ASN A 102 -10.33 -8.86 3.08
C ASN A 102 -9.05 -9.19 2.32
N PHE A 103 -8.09 -8.26 2.24
CA PHE A 103 -6.81 -8.48 1.57
C PHE A 103 -5.80 -9.15 2.51
N ILE A 104 -4.86 -9.90 1.93
CA ILE A 104 -3.69 -10.37 2.68
C ILE A 104 -2.85 -9.17 3.07
N LYS A 105 -2.57 -9.05 4.37
CA LYS A 105 -1.68 -8.06 4.96
C LYS A 105 -0.24 -8.55 4.85
N PHE A 106 0.57 -7.90 4.04
CA PHE A 106 2.00 -8.21 3.96
C PHE A 106 2.74 -7.53 5.12
N VAL A 107 3.57 -8.30 5.82
CA VAL A 107 4.41 -7.82 6.93
C VAL A 107 5.85 -8.16 6.62
N GLY A 108 6.74 -7.18 6.63
CA GLY A 108 8.16 -7.35 6.32
C GLY A 108 9.03 -7.16 7.57
N GLY A 109 9.65 -8.25 8.04
CA GLY A 109 10.75 -8.18 8.99
C GLY A 109 10.44 -8.51 10.46
N SER A 110 9.20 -8.83 10.86
CA SER A 110 8.89 -9.19 12.26
C SER A 110 7.78 -10.21 12.37
N ASP A 111 8.05 -11.32 13.05
CA ASP A 111 7.08 -12.36 13.40
C ASP A 111 6.07 -11.82 14.42
N GLU A 112 6.52 -11.06 15.42
CA GLU A 112 5.68 -10.49 16.45
C GLU A 112 4.62 -9.54 15.87
N VAL A 113 5.02 -8.71 14.90
CA VAL A 113 4.08 -7.82 14.20
C VAL A 113 3.13 -8.62 13.30
N ALA A 114 3.59 -9.71 12.69
CA ALA A 114 2.72 -10.60 11.93
C ALA A 114 1.66 -11.25 12.83
N ASP A 115 2.04 -11.73 14.01
CA ASP A 115 1.13 -12.33 14.97
C ASP A 115 0.17 -11.29 15.57
N TYR A 116 0.62 -10.08 15.81
CA TYR A 116 -0.23 -8.96 16.20
C TYR A 116 -1.37 -8.73 15.19
N PHE A 117 -1.09 -8.67 13.89
CA PHE A 117 -2.13 -8.50 12.88
C PHE A 117 -3.02 -9.75 12.73
N ARG A 118 -2.48 -10.97 12.89
CA ARG A 118 -3.30 -12.21 12.91
C ARG A 118 -4.28 -12.22 14.06
N HIS A 119 -3.83 -11.79 15.25
CA HIS A 119 -4.69 -11.70 16.42
C HIS A 119 -5.82 -10.68 16.22
N ALA A 120 -5.59 -9.63 15.45
CA ALA A 120 -6.63 -8.68 15.02
C ALA A 120 -7.51 -9.20 13.86
N GLY A 121 -7.46 -10.50 13.54
CA GLY A 121 -8.30 -11.15 12.54
C GLY A 121 -7.87 -10.96 11.09
N MET A 122 -6.69 -10.38 10.83
CA MET A 122 -6.20 -10.20 9.46
C MET A 122 -5.50 -11.47 8.95
N ARG A 123 -5.64 -11.77 7.65
CA ARG A 123 -4.82 -12.75 6.97
C ARG A 123 -3.46 -12.15 6.67
N VAL A 124 -2.39 -12.75 7.16
CA VAL A 124 -1.03 -12.19 7.07
C VAL A 124 -0.11 -13.08 6.23
N TYR A 125 0.66 -12.45 5.34
CA TYR A 125 1.83 -13.05 4.70
C TYR A 125 3.09 -12.37 5.23
N LEU A 126 3.94 -13.16 5.90
CA LEU A 126 5.19 -12.67 6.47
C LEU A 126 6.32 -12.74 5.44
N CYS A 127 6.94 -11.61 5.15
CA CYS A 127 8.17 -11.48 4.38
C CYS A 127 9.37 -11.36 5.34
N ARG A 128 10.48 -11.98 5.00
CA ARG A 128 11.69 -11.98 5.86
C ARG A 128 12.32 -10.59 6.04
N LYS A 129 12.11 -9.69 5.06
CA LYS A 129 12.76 -8.37 5.02
C LYS A 129 11.74 -7.27 4.75
N PRO A 130 11.86 -6.09 5.39
CA PRO A 130 10.98 -4.96 5.09
C PRO A 130 11.13 -4.45 3.65
N GLU A 131 12.31 -4.57 3.04
CA GLU A 131 12.55 -4.18 1.65
C GLU A 131 11.66 -4.93 0.67
N THR A 132 11.29 -6.17 0.98
CA THR A 132 10.36 -6.96 0.14
C THR A 132 8.99 -6.30 0.07
N THR A 133 8.48 -5.83 1.19
CA THR A 133 7.16 -5.18 1.25
C THR A 133 7.19 -3.74 0.75
N GLU A 134 8.31 -3.04 0.90
CA GLU A 134 8.54 -1.72 0.32
C GLU A 134 8.52 -1.80 -1.21
N LEU A 135 9.31 -2.70 -1.79
CA LEU A 135 9.35 -2.90 -3.24
C LEU A 135 8.01 -3.42 -3.79
N LEU A 136 7.34 -4.34 -3.05
CA LEU A 136 6.00 -4.81 -3.41
C LEU A 136 5.02 -3.65 -3.58
N LYS A 137 5.01 -2.70 -2.64
CA LYS A 137 4.09 -1.55 -2.70
C LYS A 137 4.40 -0.64 -3.89
N LEU A 138 5.66 -0.31 -4.09
CA LEU A 138 6.11 0.53 -5.21
C LEU A 138 5.80 -0.14 -6.56
N ASN A 139 6.17 -1.42 -6.72
CA ASN A 139 5.91 -2.17 -7.95
C ASN A 139 4.41 -2.26 -8.26
N SER A 140 3.57 -2.55 -7.26
CA SER A 140 2.13 -2.69 -7.47
C SER A 140 1.49 -1.41 -8.02
N THR A 141 1.87 -0.25 -7.48
CA THR A 141 1.33 1.05 -7.93
C THR A 141 1.92 1.47 -9.28
N GLU A 142 3.20 1.20 -9.53
CA GLU A 142 3.85 1.53 -10.81
C GLU A 142 3.32 0.65 -11.96
N THR A 143 3.12 -0.64 -11.74
CA THR A 143 2.51 -1.53 -12.73
C THR A 143 1.12 -1.01 -13.11
N TYR A 144 0.28 -0.71 -12.13
CA TYR A 144 -1.05 -0.14 -12.40
C TYR A 144 -0.99 1.18 -13.17
N ARG A 145 -0.04 2.08 -12.83
CA ARG A 145 0.18 3.34 -13.56
C ARG A 145 0.53 3.12 -15.03
N ARG A 146 1.45 2.19 -15.30
CA ARG A 146 1.86 1.84 -16.67
C ARG A 146 0.70 1.28 -17.49
N GLU A 147 -0.07 0.40 -16.90
CA GLU A 147 -1.25 -0.21 -17.53
C GLU A 147 -2.32 0.85 -17.86
N ILE A 148 -2.63 1.75 -16.94
CA ILE A 148 -3.58 2.87 -17.20
C ILE A 148 -3.06 3.77 -18.32
N LYS A 149 -1.77 4.15 -18.31
CA LYS A 149 -1.18 4.97 -19.38
C LYS A 149 -1.24 4.28 -20.74
N ALA A 150 -0.99 2.97 -20.80
CA ALA A 150 -1.09 2.21 -22.04
C ALA A 150 -2.53 2.21 -22.60
N VAL A 151 -3.52 2.02 -21.73
CA VAL A 151 -4.95 2.05 -22.14
C VAL A 151 -5.38 3.45 -22.61
N GLN A 152 -4.96 4.52 -21.92
CA GLN A 152 -5.21 5.90 -22.36
C GLN A 152 -4.55 6.21 -23.71
N GLN A 153 -3.34 5.71 -23.94
CA GLN A 153 -2.67 5.87 -25.22
C GLN A 153 -3.41 5.13 -26.33
N LEU A 154 -3.86 3.90 -26.07
CA LEU A 154 -4.64 3.12 -27.03
C LEU A 154 -5.96 3.82 -27.40
N GLU A 155 -6.66 4.42 -26.44
CA GLU A 155 -7.87 5.18 -26.72
C GLU A 155 -7.62 6.32 -27.72
N LYS A 156 -6.52 7.09 -27.53
CA LYS A 156 -6.10 8.15 -28.46
C LYS A 156 -5.80 7.60 -29.86
N VAL A 157 -5.17 6.43 -29.94
CA VAL A 157 -4.90 5.74 -31.21
C VAL A 157 -6.21 5.33 -31.88
N CYS A 158 -7.17 4.76 -31.15
CA CYS A 158 -8.49 4.41 -31.67
C CYS A 158 -9.21 5.64 -32.24
N GLN A 159 -9.19 6.77 -31.52
CA GLN A 159 -9.75 8.03 -31.97
C GLN A 159 -9.10 8.51 -33.31
N LYS A 160 -7.76 8.44 -33.39
CA LYS A 160 -7.01 8.82 -34.60
C LYS A 160 -7.41 7.98 -35.82
N TYR A 161 -7.71 6.70 -35.65
CA TYR A 161 -8.08 5.79 -36.73
C TYR A 161 -9.62 5.67 -36.94
N GLY A 162 -10.41 6.34 -36.11
CA GLY A 162 -11.89 6.31 -36.23
C GLY A 162 -12.49 4.95 -35.90
N VAL A 163 -11.85 4.17 -34.97
CA VAL A 163 -12.30 2.83 -34.56
C VAL A 163 -12.78 2.83 -33.11
N PRO A 164 -13.81 2.01 -32.75
CA PRO A 164 -14.31 1.98 -31.37
C PRO A 164 -13.30 1.35 -30.41
N PHE A 165 -12.91 2.07 -29.36
CA PHE A 165 -12.04 1.55 -28.30
C PHE A 165 -12.58 0.26 -27.68
N ALA A 166 -13.90 0.18 -27.46
CA ALA A 166 -14.54 -0.99 -26.85
C ALA A 166 -14.29 -2.27 -27.67
N GLU A 167 -14.29 -2.19 -29.00
CA GLU A 167 -14.03 -3.36 -29.85
C GLU A 167 -12.54 -3.72 -29.85
N VAL A 168 -11.66 -2.71 -29.92
CA VAL A 168 -10.21 -2.91 -30.01
C VAL A 168 -9.64 -3.46 -28.68
N TYR A 169 -10.19 -3.06 -27.54
CA TYR A 169 -9.64 -3.41 -26.22
C TYR A 169 -10.62 -4.21 -25.36
N THR A 170 -11.80 -3.65 -25.06
CA THR A 170 -12.69 -4.22 -24.03
C THR A 170 -13.21 -5.60 -24.44
N ILE A 171 -13.87 -5.69 -25.60
CA ILE A 171 -14.43 -6.95 -26.13
C ILE A 171 -13.32 -7.94 -26.46
N ALA A 172 -12.24 -7.45 -27.10
CA ALA A 172 -11.09 -8.30 -27.42
C ALA A 172 -10.46 -8.92 -26.18
N THR A 173 -10.28 -8.13 -25.09
CA THR A 173 -9.71 -8.63 -23.84
C THR A 173 -10.67 -9.57 -23.10
N GLN A 174 -11.98 -9.27 -23.07
CA GLN A 174 -12.99 -10.15 -22.48
C GLN A 174 -13.02 -11.51 -23.15
N THR A 175 -13.13 -11.54 -24.49
CA THR A 175 -13.19 -12.78 -25.27
C THR A 175 -11.88 -13.56 -25.19
N TYR A 176 -10.73 -12.89 -25.11
CA TYR A 176 -9.44 -13.51 -24.85
C TYR A 176 -9.42 -14.23 -23.49
N ASN A 177 -9.86 -13.56 -22.42
CA ASN A 177 -9.92 -14.13 -21.07
C ASN A 177 -10.93 -15.30 -21.00
N GLU A 178 -12.09 -15.17 -21.66
CA GLU A 178 -13.06 -16.27 -21.76
C GLU A 178 -12.48 -17.50 -22.48
N GLY A 179 -11.72 -17.29 -23.55
CA GLY A 179 -11.04 -18.37 -24.27
C GLY A 179 -10.09 -19.13 -23.38
N TYR A 180 -9.21 -18.42 -22.67
CA TYR A 180 -8.28 -19.05 -21.72
C TYR A 180 -8.96 -19.70 -20.53
N SER A 181 -10.04 -19.11 -20.00
CA SER A 181 -10.86 -19.75 -18.94
C SER A 181 -11.41 -21.10 -19.38
N LYS A 182 -11.96 -21.18 -20.60
CA LYS A 182 -12.49 -22.44 -21.17
C LYS A 182 -11.42 -23.51 -21.37
N MET A 183 -10.18 -23.09 -21.58
CA MET A 183 -9.02 -23.98 -21.72
C MET A 183 -8.37 -24.36 -20.38
N GLY A 184 -8.79 -23.74 -19.25
CA GLY A 184 -8.24 -23.97 -17.92
C GLY A 184 -6.95 -23.19 -17.62
N TYR A 185 -6.63 -22.15 -18.38
CA TYR A 185 -5.39 -21.35 -18.28
C TYR A 185 -5.66 -19.92 -17.80
N SER A 186 -6.23 -19.77 -16.61
CA SER A 186 -6.57 -18.44 -16.04
C SER A 186 -5.34 -17.56 -15.77
N GLU A 187 -4.14 -18.13 -15.69
CA GLU A 187 -2.87 -17.42 -15.55
C GLU A 187 -2.53 -16.51 -16.73
N TYR A 188 -3.14 -16.72 -17.89
CA TYR A 188 -2.99 -15.86 -19.07
C TYR A 188 -4.01 -14.74 -19.18
N HIS A 189 -4.87 -14.57 -18.17
CA HIS A 189 -5.83 -13.48 -18.16
C HIS A 189 -5.13 -12.11 -18.15
N ARG A 190 -5.67 -11.20 -18.93
CA ARG A 190 -5.25 -9.80 -19.00
C ARG A 190 -6.16 -8.91 -18.17
N PRO A 191 -5.63 -7.86 -17.53
CA PRO A 191 -6.46 -6.90 -16.81
C PRO A 191 -7.41 -6.19 -17.77
N LEU A 192 -8.65 -6.00 -17.35
CA LEU A 192 -9.66 -5.23 -18.07
C LEU A 192 -9.76 -3.85 -17.43
N LEU A 193 -9.09 -2.89 -18.03
CA LEU A 193 -9.03 -1.52 -17.54
C LEU A 193 -9.92 -0.59 -18.35
N GLN A 194 -10.31 0.54 -17.77
CA GLN A 194 -11.00 1.61 -18.45
C GLN A 194 -10.05 2.79 -18.64
N PRO A 195 -10.09 3.49 -19.79
CA PRO A 195 -9.34 4.71 -19.96
C PRO A 195 -9.89 5.76 -19.00
N LEU A 196 -9.07 6.23 -18.08
CA LEU A 196 -9.44 7.32 -17.20
C LEU A 196 -9.44 8.63 -18.02
N GLN A 197 -10.58 9.33 -18.06
CA GLN A 197 -10.70 10.61 -18.78
C GLN A 197 -9.94 11.77 -18.09
N LYS A 198 -9.46 11.56 -16.88
CA LYS A 198 -8.64 12.51 -16.12
C LYS A 198 -7.20 12.03 -16.05
N THR A 199 -6.28 12.96 -15.78
CA THR A 199 -4.93 12.60 -15.33
C THR A 199 -5.02 11.52 -14.26
N ILE A 200 -4.01 10.65 -14.15
CA ILE A 200 -3.96 9.58 -13.13
C ILE A 200 -3.80 10.26 -11.77
N ASP A 201 -4.86 10.93 -11.28
CA ASP A 201 -4.91 11.71 -10.04
C ASP A 201 -5.22 10.86 -8.81
N GLY A 202 -4.79 9.59 -8.79
CA GLY A 202 -4.87 8.80 -7.56
C GLY A 202 -3.86 9.34 -6.55
N HIS A 203 -4.32 9.72 -5.33
CA HIS A 203 -3.46 10.13 -4.19
C HIS A 203 -2.30 9.17 -3.91
N CYS A 204 -2.25 7.99 -4.52
CA CYS A 204 -1.23 6.97 -4.31
C CYS A 204 -0.32 6.77 -5.53
N VAL A 205 -0.78 7.04 -6.75
CA VAL A 205 -0.06 6.60 -7.97
C VAL A 205 1.08 7.54 -8.33
N GLU A 206 0.82 8.82 -8.52
CA GLU A 206 1.87 9.79 -8.88
C GLU A 206 2.89 10.02 -7.75
N PRO A 207 2.51 10.19 -6.46
CA PRO A 207 3.50 10.27 -5.38
C PRO A 207 4.40 9.03 -5.26
N ASN A 208 3.88 7.83 -5.52
CA ASN A 208 4.70 6.62 -5.51
C ASN A 208 5.63 6.53 -6.72
N HIS A 209 5.20 7.02 -7.88
CA HIS A 209 6.05 7.14 -9.06
C HIS A 209 7.20 8.12 -8.83
N GLU A 210 6.94 9.29 -8.22
CA GLU A 210 7.98 10.25 -7.84
C GLU A 210 9.03 9.64 -6.90
N ILE A 211 8.62 8.78 -5.96
CA ILE A 211 9.56 8.03 -5.10
C ILE A 211 10.46 7.12 -5.95
N ILE A 212 9.89 6.42 -6.94
CA ILE A 212 10.63 5.51 -7.82
C ILE A 212 11.67 6.29 -8.65
N GLU A 213 11.26 7.37 -9.30
CA GLU A 213 12.11 8.21 -10.15
C GLU A 213 13.22 8.88 -9.33
N LYS A 214 12.89 9.57 -8.23
CA LYS A 214 13.86 10.27 -7.36
C LYS A 214 14.92 9.32 -6.82
N ASN A 215 14.59 8.07 -6.55
CA ASN A 215 15.49 7.08 -5.95
C ASN A 215 16.02 6.04 -6.96
N LYS A 216 15.73 6.17 -8.26
CA LYS A 216 16.17 5.26 -9.35
C LYS A 216 15.90 3.78 -9.06
N ILE A 217 14.76 3.47 -8.45
CA ILE A 217 14.49 2.13 -7.89
C ILE A 217 14.27 1.08 -8.99
N MET A 218 13.77 1.48 -10.16
CA MET A 218 13.43 0.57 -11.28
C MET A 218 14.24 0.85 -12.55
N GLU A 219 15.33 1.60 -12.44
CA GLU A 219 16.34 1.72 -13.51
C GLU A 219 17.23 0.46 -13.46
N LEU A 220 17.26 -0.31 -14.57
CA LEU A 220 18.14 -1.48 -14.79
C LEU A 220 19.17 -1.16 -15.86
#